data_74ce8ef220279597331bd4900d19490b
#
_entry.id   74ce8ef220279597331bd4900d19490b
#
_cell.length_a   1.000
_cell.length_b   1.000
_cell.length_c   1.000
_cell.angle_alpha   90.00
_cell.angle_beta   90.00
_cell.angle_gamma   90.00
#
_symmetry.space_group_name_H-M   'P 1'
#
loop_
_entity.id
_entity.type
_entity.pdbx_description
1 polymer ?
#
loop_
_entity_poly.entity_id
_entity_poly.type
_entity_poly.pdbx_seq_one_letter_code
_entity_poly.pdbx_strand_id
1 'polypeptide(L)'
;MKNTKQKKILIWRLIDGKTGHEKQTLSLVNALKDEIAIKTIDIKIQSFLLLILFSMKVLKKIQNPDLIIAAGHKTHISLLFLKYFYGGKSILLMKPSLPCNWFDLCIIPEHDKFKVKGLIVWTKGVLVNTTNLINKNEKKGLILIGGISKHYIWDSESVVNQIKKLLNNNLLIDFILSTSRRTPKDFMMKKYLRFQQDCKKQYLHLYLVRMRFHRHGQMEIIIG
;
A
#
# COMPACT_ATOMS: atom_id res chain seq x y z
N MET A 1 -29.30 13.69 31.16
CA MET A 1 -28.06 13.62 30.37
C MET A 1 -28.44 13.59 28.89
N LYS A 2 -28.18 14.68 28.12
CA LYS A 2 -28.50 14.74 26.70
C LYS A 2 -27.50 13.86 25.95
N ASN A 3 -27.97 12.78 25.35
CA ASN A 3 -27.21 11.90 24.45
C ASN A 3 -26.91 12.69 23.15
N THR A 4 -25.86 13.47 23.15
CA THR A 4 -25.35 14.14 21.91
C THR A 4 -24.85 13.04 20.99
N LYS A 5 -25.69 12.61 20.03
CA LYS A 5 -25.28 11.75 18.93
C LYS A 5 -24.06 12.41 18.26
N GLN A 6 -22.87 11.92 18.54
CA GLN A 6 -21.64 12.40 17.92
C GLN A 6 -21.80 12.30 16.40
N LYS A 7 -21.78 13.43 15.70
CA LYS A 7 -21.94 13.48 14.22
C LYS A 7 -20.85 12.64 13.60
N LYS A 8 -21.20 11.58 12.87
CA LYS A 8 -20.22 10.75 12.13
C LYS A 8 -19.74 11.51 10.91
N ILE A 9 -18.44 11.59 10.72
CA ILE A 9 -17.82 12.13 9.52
C ILE A 9 -18.00 11.14 8.36
N LEU A 10 -18.56 11.60 7.24
CA LEU A 10 -18.73 10.79 6.05
C LEU A 10 -17.53 10.96 5.11
N ILE A 11 -16.84 9.85 4.85
CA ILE A 11 -15.69 9.80 3.96
C ILE A 11 -16.06 9.04 2.68
N TRP A 12 -15.88 9.68 1.53
CA TRP A 12 -15.86 8.98 0.25
C TRP A 12 -14.41 8.62 -0.10
N ARG A 13 -14.15 7.33 -0.33
CA ARG A 13 -12.84 6.80 -0.69
C ARG A 13 -12.84 6.34 -2.15
N LEU A 14 -11.99 6.95 -2.98
CA LEU A 14 -11.90 6.61 -4.41
C LEU A 14 -11.00 5.39 -4.62
N ILE A 15 -11.52 4.41 -5.36
CA ILE A 15 -10.89 3.11 -5.61
C ILE A 15 -10.56 3.00 -7.11
N ASP A 16 -9.28 2.92 -7.46
CA ASP A 16 -8.78 2.85 -8.85
C ASP A 16 -8.36 1.45 -9.31
N GLY A 17 -8.60 0.42 -8.47
CA GLY A 17 -8.26 -0.97 -8.75
C GLY A 17 -6.78 -1.32 -8.48
N LYS A 18 -5.97 -0.37 -8.03
CA LYS A 18 -4.57 -0.63 -7.66
C LYS A 18 -4.44 -0.89 -6.17
N THR A 19 -4.09 -2.13 -5.82
CA THR A 19 -3.97 -2.58 -4.42
C THR A 19 -3.11 -1.67 -3.54
N GLY A 20 -2.01 -1.10 -4.09
CA GLY A 20 -1.14 -0.19 -3.34
C GLY A 20 -1.82 1.13 -2.97
N HIS A 21 -2.61 1.71 -3.88
CA HIS A 21 -3.38 2.93 -3.64
C HIS A 21 -4.53 2.70 -2.65
N GLU A 22 -5.24 1.58 -2.83
CA GLU A 22 -6.36 1.21 -1.97
C GLU A 22 -5.91 0.94 -0.53
N LYS A 23 -4.74 0.30 -0.35
CA LYS A 23 -4.17 0.07 0.98
C LYS A 23 -3.79 1.37 1.68
N GLN A 24 -3.19 2.32 0.97
CA GLN A 24 -2.81 3.61 1.56
C GLN A 24 -4.04 4.42 2.00
N THR A 25 -5.07 4.52 1.14
CA THR A 25 -6.31 5.21 1.51
C THR A 25 -7.03 4.52 2.66
N LEU A 26 -7.02 3.19 2.71
CA LEU A 26 -7.59 2.40 3.81
C LEU A 26 -6.81 2.62 5.11
N SER A 27 -5.49 2.67 5.05
CA SER A 27 -4.64 2.93 6.23
C SER A 27 -4.94 4.28 6.86
N LEU A 28 -5.12 5.32 6.04
CA LEU A 28 -5.52 6.64 6.53
C LEU A 28 -6.90 6.59 7.20
N VAL A 29 -7.88 5.96 6.54
CA VAL A 29 -9.24 5.85 7.09
C VAL A 29 -9.24 5.06 8.42
N ASN A 30 -8.45 3.99 8.53
CA ASN A 30 -8.37 3.22 9.76
C ASN A 30 -7.75 4.04 10.90
N ALA A 31 -6.65 4.75 10.63
CA ALA A 31 -6.05 5.63 11.63
C ALA A 31 -7.01 6.73 12.09
N LEU A 32 -7.81 7.29 11.19
CA LEU A 32 -8.83 8.28 11.55
C LEU A 32 -10.00 7.66 12.36
N LYS A 33 -10.36 6.39 12.11
CA LYS A 33 -11.41 5.70 12.90
C LYS A 33 -11.06 5.48 14.35
N ASP A 34 -9.77 5.38 14.65
CA ASP A 34 -9.28 5.23 16.02
C ASP A 34 -9.50 6.51 16.83
N GLU A 35 -9.61 7.69 16.17
CA GLU A 35 -9.73 8.99 16.81
C GLU A 35 -11.16 9.56 16.74
N ILE A 36 -11.91 9.27 15.67
CA ILE A 36 -13.21 9.89 15.40
C ILE A 36 -14.21 8.91 14.79
N ALA A 37 -15.52 9.16 15.05
CA ALA A 37 -16.59 8.35 14.47
C ALA A 37 -16.72 8.61 12.95
N ILE A 38 -16.44 7.58 12.13
CA ILE A 38 -16.41 7.68 10.66
C ILE A 38 -17.39 6.69 10.03
N LYS A 39 -18.06 7.15 8.96
CA LYS A 39 -18.72 6.31 7.96
C LYS A 39 -17.95 6.41 6.64
N THR A 40 -17.61 5.29 6.00
CA THR A 40 -16.87 5.27 4.74
C THR A 40 -17.72 4.70 3.62
N ILE A 41 -17.65 5.31 2.43
CA ILE A 41 -18.26 4.82 1.18
C ILE A 41 -17.15 4.71 0.15
N ASP A 42 -16.95 3.51 -0.41
CA ASP A 42 -15.99 3.24 -1.47
C ASP A 42 -16.63 3.52 -2.85
N ILE A 43 -16.02 4.42 -3.62
CA ILE A 43 -16.44 4.79 -4.97
C ILE A 43 -15.41 4.26 -5.96
N LYS A 44 -15.78 3.26 -6.76
CA LYS A 44 -14.91 2.69 -7.80
C LYS A 44 -14.81 3.61 -9.01
N ILE A 45 -13.58 3.98 -9.38
CA ILE A 45 -13.26 4.79 -10.54
C ILE A 45 -12.78 3.85 -11.67
N GLN A 46 -13.67 3.49 -12.58
CA GLN A 46 -13.33 2.71 -13.78
C GLN A 46 -12.90 3.63 -14.93
N SER A 47 -13.72 4.65 -15.21
CA SER A 47 -13.40 5.74 -16.13
C SER A 47 -14.09 7.03 -15.66
N PHE A 48 -13.58 8.17 -16.10
CA PHE A 48 -14.16 9.46 -15.75
C PHE A 48 -15.59 9.63 -16.31
N LEU A 49 -15.84 9.15 -17.52
CA LEU A 49 -17.16 9.19 -18.13
C LEU A 49 -18.18 8.36 -17.35
N LEU A 50 -17.83 7.13 -16.95
CA LEU A 50 -18.69 6.29 -16.11
C LEU A 50 -18.93 6.90 -14.74
N LEU A 51 -17.95 7.61 -14.17
CA LEU A 51 -18.14 8.33 -12.92
C LEU A 51 -19.19 9.43 -13.06
N ILE A 52 -19.17 10.21 -14.15
CA ILE A 52 -20.18 11.25 -14.40
C ILE A 52 -21.57 10.63 -14.45
N LEU A 53 -21.77 9.57 -15.25
CA LEU A 53 -23.05 8.88 -15.38
C LEU A 53 -23.52 8.28 -14.05
N PHE A 54 -22.61 7.66 -13.29
CA PHE A 54 -22.88 7.10 -11.98
C PHE A 54 -23.24 8.20 -10.96
N SER A 55 -22.52 9.32 -10.99
CA SER A 55 -22.77 10.44 -10.08
C SER A 55 -24.17 11.04 -10.28
N MET A 56 -24.62 11.17 -11.51
CA MET A 56 -25.96 11.71 -11.82
C MET A 56 -27.10 10.81 -11.32
N LYS A 57 -26.93 9.48 -11.33
CA LYS A 57 -27.98 8.52 -10.97
C LYS A 57 -27.94 8.04 -9.54
N VAL A 58 -26.76 7.81 -9.00
CA VAL A 58 -26.56 7.11 -7.72
C VAL A 58 -26.09 8.05 -6.63
N LEU A 59 -25.04 8.85 -6.88
CA LEU A 59 -24.44 9.68 -5.83
C LEU A 59 -25.39 10.79 -5.34
N LYS A 60 -26.29 11.29 -6.19
CA LYS A 60 -27.34 12.26 -5.78
C LYS A 60 -28.25 11.74 -4.66
N LYS A 61 -28.36 10.41 -4.50
CA LYS A 61 -29.17 9.77 -3.46
C LYS A 61 -28.39 9.52 -2.16
N ILE A 62 -27.08 9.77 -2.16
CA ILE A 62 -26.21 9.54 -1.03
C ILE A 62 -25.89 10.88 -0.38
N GLN A 63 -25.76 10.90 0.94
CA GLN A 63 -25.34 12.09 1.68
C GLN A 63 -24.00 12.61 1.18
N ASN A 64 -23.87 13.93 1.04
CA ASN A 64 -22.63 14.58 0.64
C ASN A 64 -21.49 14.28 1.63
N PRO A 65 -20.25 14.07 1.13
CA PRO A 65 -19.12 13.72 1.97
C PRO A 65 -18.61 14.92 2.75
N ASP A 66 -18.08 14.67 3.95
CA ASP A 66 -17.25 15.65 4.67
C ASP A 66 -15.82 15.64 4.12
N LEU A 67 -15.32 14.42 3.76
CA LEU A 67 -13.98 14.22 3.17
C LEU A 67 -14.06 13.32 1.94
N ILE A 68 -13.21 13.59 0.94
CA ILE A 68 -12.99 12.72 -0.20
C ILE A 68 -11.50 12.35 -0.24
N ILE A 69 -11.19 11.04 -0.12
CA ILE A 69 -9.82 10.53 -0.06
C ILE A 69 -9.49 9.75 -1.31
N ALA A 70 -8.34 10.03 -1.92
CA ALA A 70 -7.87 9.35 -3.12
C ALA A 70 -6.37 9.10 -3.08
N ALA A 71 -5.89 8.14 -3.88
CA ALA A 71 -4.48 7.89 -4.13
C ALA A 71 -4.23 7.58 -5.61
N GLY A 72 -3.14 8.12 -6.14
CA GLY A 72 -2.66 7.88 -7.50
C GLY A 72 -3.32 8.74 -8.59
N HIS A 73 -2.57 8.96 -9.67
CA HIS A 73 -2.88 9.95 -10.70
C HIS A 73 -4.22 9.77 -11.42
N LYS A 74 -4.70 8.52 -11.57
CA LYS A 74 -6.00 8.24 -12.21
C LYS A 74 -7.20 8.81 -11.45
N THR A 75 -7.05 9.08 -10.16
CA THR A 75 -8.14 9.56 -9.30
C THR A 75 -8.23 11.08 -9.22
N HIS A 76 -7.22 11.82 -9.70
CA HIS A 76 -7.12 13.28 -9.49
C HIS A 76 -8.32 14.04 -10.05
N ILE A 77 -8.63 13.83 -11.34
CA ILE A 77 -9.74 14.52 -11.99
C ILE A 77 -11.07 14.12 -11.35
N SER A 78 -11.23 12.85 -11.03
CA SER A 78 -12.44 12.34 -10.35
C SER A 78 -12.60 12.94 -8.95
N LEU A 79 -11.50 13.09 -8.20
CA LEU A 79 -11.49 13.73 -6.88
C LEU A 79 -11.93 15.18 -6.96
N LEU A 80 -11.37 15.95 -7.90
CA LEU A 80 -11.72 17.37 -8.10
C LEU A 80 -13.16 17.53 -8.58
N PHE A 81 -13.63 16.68 -9.51
CA PHE A 81 -15.00 16.66 -9.97
C PHE A 81 -15.98 16.42 -8.81
N LEU A 82 -15.75 15.37 -8.00
CA LEU A 82 -16.63 15.07 -6.88
C LEU A 82 -16.61 16.16 -5.81
N LYS A 83 -15.44 16.74 -5.51
CA LYS A 83 -15.33 17.90 -4.63
C LYS A 83 -16.17 19.09 -5.14
N TYR A 84 -16.10 19.39 -6.43
CA TYR A 84 -16.83 20.50 -7.01
C TYR A 84 -18.35 20.31 -6.94
N PHE A 85 -18.86 19.12 -7.25
CA PHE A 85 -20.30 18.86 -7.34
C PHE A 85 -20.97 18.46 -6.02
N TYR A 86 -20.21 17.83 -5.10
CA TYR A 86 -20.77 17.28 -3.85
C TYR A 86 -20.15 17.92 -2.60
N GLY A 87 -19.19 18.80 -2.75
CA GLY A 87 -18.50 19.42 -1.62
C GLY A 87 -17.54 18.48 -0.92
N GLY A 88 -17.24 18.77 0.35
CA GLY A 88 -16.27 18.06 1.16
C GLY A 88 -14.82 18.51 0.90
N LYS A 89 -13.91 18.10 1.79
CA LYS A 89 -12.48 18.40 1.66
C LYS A 89 -11.75 17.27 0.94
N SER A 90 -10.94 17.61 -0.04
CA SER A 90 -10.16 16.65 -0.83
C SER A 90 -8.82 16.34 -0.19
N ILE A 91 -8.54 15.06 0.07
CA ILE A 91 -7.26 14.56 0.57
C ILE A 91 -6.66 13.64 -0.49
N LEU A 92 -5.49 14.01 -0.99
CA LEU A 92 -4.76 13.21 -1.97
C LEU A 92 -3.51 12.59 -1.37
N LEU A 93 -3.36 11.29 -1.50
CA LEU A 93 -2.17 10.55 -1.09
C LEU A 93 -1.23 10.35 -2.28
N MET A 94 0.08 10.38 -2.02
CA MET A 94 1.19 10.29 -2.97
C MET A 94 1.36 11.58 -3.79
N LYS A 95 2.48 11.65 -4.52
CA LYS A 95 2.82 12.78 -5.38
C LYS A 95 1.76 12.99 -6.46
N PRO A 96 1.13 14.17 -6.52
CA PRO A 96 0.17 14.49 -7.57
C PRO A 96 0.84 14.78 -8.91
N SER A 97 0.12 14.54 -10.00
CA SER A 97 0.46 15.03 -11.35
C SER A 97 -0.24 16.33 -11.72
N LEU A 98 -1.11 16.83 -10.82
CA LEU A 98 -1.76 18.13 -10.90
C LEU A 98 -1.23 19.05 -9.79
N PRO A 99 -1.39 20.39 -9.88
CA PRO A 99 -0.96 21.32 -8.84
C PRO A 99 -1.55 20.96 -7.47
N CYS A 100 -0.70 20.87 -6.42
CA CYS A 100 -1.14 20.49 -5.08
C CYS A 100 -2.16 21.46 -4.47
N ASN A 101 -2.12 22.73 -4.82
CA ASN A 101 -3.06 23.74 -4.35
C ASN A 101 -4.49 23.58 -4.87
N TRP A 102 -4.73 22.64 -5.81
CA TRP A 102 -6.09 22.27 -6.23
C TRP A 102 -6.76 21.33 -5.23
N PHE A 103 -5.98 20.67 -4.41
CA PHE A 103 -6.44 19.77 -3.34
C PHE A 103 -6.38 20.50 -1.98
N ASP A 104 -7.30 20.16 -1.06
CA ASP A 104 -7.28 20.78 0.27
C ASP A 104 -6.11 20.27 1.11
N LEU A 105 -5.69 19.00 0.90
CA LEU A 105 -4.53 18.42 1.56
C LEU A 105 -3.88 17.37 0.66
N CYS A 106 -2.53 17.42 0.56
CA CYS A 106 -1.74 16.35 -0.03
C CYS A 106 -0.88 15.69 1.06
N ILE A 107 -0.87 14.35 1.11
CA ILE A 107 0.00 13.56 1.99
C ILE A 107 1.01 12.85 1.11
N ILE A 108 2.28 13.28 1.16
CA ILE A 108 3.31 12.89 0.20
C ILE A 108 4.52 12.31 0.95
N PRO A 109 5.03 11.11 0.57
CA PRO A 109 6.26 10.58 1.12
C PRO A 109 7.46 11.47 0.83
N GLU A 110 8.39 11.59 1.77
CA GLU A 110 9.59 12.44 1.66
C GLU A 110 10.49 12.07 0.46
N HIS A 111 10.52 10.81 0.06
CA HIS A 111 11.29 10.38 -1.11
C HIS A 111 10.74 10.93 -2.44
N ASP A 112 9.49 11.40 -2.44
CA ASP A 112 8.84 12.07 -3.58
C ASP A 112 8.85 13.61 -3.44
N LYS A 113 9.65 14.17 -2.50
CA LYS A 113 9.67 15.60 -2.19
C LYS A 113 10.06 16.46 -3.39
N PHE A 114 9.34 17.56 -3.57
CA PHE A 114 9.57 18.55 -4.63
C PHE A 114 9.11 19.93 -4.15
N LYS A 115 9.60 20.97 -4.84
CA LYS A 115 9.16 22.36 -4.53
C LYS A 115 7.74 22.55 -5.03
N VAL A 116 6.82 22.93 -4.13
CA VAL A 116 5.41 23.04 -4.47
C VAL A 116 4.66 23.98 -3.53
N LYS A 117 3.57 24.57 -4.04
CA LYS A 117 2.60 25.36 -3.27
C LYS A 117 1.39 24.51 -2.90
N GLY A 118 0.87 24.67 -1.69
CA GLY A 118 -0.31 23.94 -1.19
C GLY A 118 -0.13 23.47 0.24
N LEU A 119 -1.18 22.95 0.85
CA LEU A 119 -1.12 22.31 2.16
C LEU A 119 -0.63 20.87 2.00
N ILE A 120 0.56 20.58 2.53
CA ILE A 120 1.21 19.28 2.38
C ILE A 120 1.69 18.76 3.72
N VAL A 121 1.39 17.49 3.96
CA VAL A 121 1.99 16.71 5.04
C VAL A 121 3.01 15.76 4.42
N TRP A 122 4.28 15.91 4.81
CA TRP A 122 5.35 15.00 4.42
C TRP A 122 5.43 13.82 5.36
N THR A 123 5.44 12.61 4.82
CA THR A 123 5.55 11.38 5.59
C THR A 123 6.87 10.66 5.29
N LYS A 124 7.46 10.00 6.29
CA LYS A 124 8.73 9.23 6.10
C LYS A 124 8.59 8.12 5.05
N GLY A 125 7.39 7.57 4.88
CA GLY A 125 7.09 6.56 3.87
C GLY A 125 5.62 6.57 3.49
N VAL A 126 5.21 5.62 2.64
CA VAL A 126 3.81 5.43 2.27
C VAL A 126 2.99 4.97 3.48
N LEU A 127 1.72 5.36 3.52
CA LEU A 127 0.83 4.96 4.60
C LEU A 127 0.53 3.45 4.49
N VAL A 128 0.77 2.74 5.58
CA VAL A 128 0.48 1.30 5.70
C VAL A 128 -0.15 1.01 7.06
N ASN A 129 -1.04 0.04 7.13
CA ASN A 129 -1.50 -0.47 8.42
C ASN A 129 -0.33 -1.23 9.05
N THR A 130 0.25 -0.67 10.09
CA THR A 130 1.22 -1.36 10.92
C THR A 130 0.47 -1.97 12.10
N THR A 131 0.40 -3.28 12.14
CA THR A 131 0.12 -3.95 13.42
C THR A 131 1.41 -3.86 14.23
N ASN A 132 1.36 -3.23 15.39
CA ASN A 132 2.45 -3.27 16.36
C ASN A 132 2.56 -4.72 16.86
N LEU A 133 3.31 -5.55 16.13
CA LEU A 133 3.66 -6.88 16.59
C LEU A 133 4.64 -6.71 17.75
N ILE A 134 4.11 -6.81 18.96
CA ILE A 134 4.86 -6.65 20.21
C ILE A 134 5.89 -7.77 20.39
N ASN A 135 5.69 -8.92 19.75
CA ASN A 135 6.55 -10.09 19.88
C ASN A 135 7.35 -10.34 18.59
N LYS A 136 8.48 -9.66 18.42
CA LYS A 136 9.48 -10.04 17.42
C LYS A 136 10.24 -11.26 17.92
N ASN A 137 10.31 -12.29 17.10
CA ASN A 137 11.16 -13.44 17.39
C ASN A 137 12.56 -13.20 16.83
N GLU A 138 13.53 -12.96 17.70
CA GLU A 138 14.92 -12.66 17.33
C GLU A 138 15.63 -13.82 16.60
N LYS A 139 15.09 -15.04 16.73
CA LYS A 139 15.61 -16.23 16.03
C LYS A 139 15.03 -16.43 14.64
N LYS A 140 14.15 -15.52 14.17
CA LYS A 140 13.52 -15.61 12.83
C LYS A 140 13.85 -14.38 12.00
N GLY A 141 14.37 -14.61 10.80
CA GLY A 141 14.65 -13.57 9.81
C GLY A 141 13.75 -13.68 8.58
N LEU A 142 13.40 -12.55 7.95
CA LEU A 142 12.67 -12.51 6.70
C LEU A 142 13.52 -11.86 5.62
N ILE A 143 13.76 -12.60 4.53
CA ILE A 143 14.47 -12.11 3.34
C ILE A 143 13.43 -11.83 2.24
N LEU A 144 13.27 -10.57 1.86
CA LEU A 144 12.36 -10.16 0.80
C LEU A 144 13.13 -9.91 -0.49
N ILE A 145 12.89 -10.75 -1.50
CA ILE A 145 13.54 -10.62 -2.80
C ILE A 145 12.64 -9.81 -3.74
N GLY A 146 13.19 -8.68 -4.20
CA GLY A 146 12.57 -7.85 -5.22
C GLY A 146 12.58 -8.52 -6.59
N GLY A 147 12.84 -7.77 -7.64
CA GLY A 147 12.96 -8.27 -9.00
C GLY A 147 13.29 -7.13 -9.96
N ILE A 148 13.24 -7.38 -11.25
CA ILE A 148 13.60 -6.43 -12.32
C ILE A 148 12.84 -5.10 -12.12
N SER A 149 13.57 -3.99 -12.23
CA SER A 149 13.06 -2.63 -12.08
C SER A 149 13.73 -1.71 -13.12
N LYS A 150 13.07 -0.60 -13.43
CA LYS A 150 13.66 0.46 -14.28
C LYS A 150 14.79 1.25 -13.58
N HIS A 151 14.90 1.11 -12.26
CA HIS A 151 15.78 1.94 -11.43
C HIS A 151 17.12 1.28 -11.09
N TYR A 152 17.27 -0.04 -11.37
CA TYR A 152 18.52 -0.77 -11.09
C TYR A 152 18.63 -2.00 -11.97
N ILE A 153 19.88 -2.44 -12.20
CA ILE A 153 20.19 -3.65 -12.94
C ILE A 153 20.03 -4.85 -12.01
N TRP A 154 19.27 -5.84 -12.45
CA TRP A 154 19.11 -7.10 -11.73
C TRP A 154 20.26 -8.05 -12.07
N ASP A 155 21.00 -8.47 -11.05
CA ASP A 155 21.97 -9.56 -11.15
C ASP A 155 21.64 -10.66 -10.15
N SER A 156 21.14 -11.78 -10.67
CA SER A 156 20.75 -12.93 -9.86
C SER A 156 21.93 -13.53 -9.09
N GLU A 157 23.15 -13.48 -9.62
CA GLU A 157 24.33 -14.05 -8.99
C GLU A 157 24.76 -13.23 -7.78
N SER A 158 24.82 -11.93 -7.95
CA SER A 158 25.10 -11.01 -6.85
C SER A 158 24.10 -11.16 -5.71
N VAL A 159 22.79 -11.26 -6.02
CA VAL A 159 21.74 -11.45 -5.01
C VAL A 159 21.93 -12.77 -4.26
N VAL A 160 22.23 -13.87 -4.95
CA VAL A 160 22.50 -15.17 -4.29
C VAL A 160 23.72 -15.10 -3.38
N ASN A 161 24.79 -14.44 -3.83
CA ASN A 161 26.02 -14.31 -3.03
C ASN A 161 25.78 -13.46 -1.77
N GLN A 162 24.99 -12.40 -1.86
CA GLN A 162 24.58 -11.60 -0.70
C GLN A 162 23.76 -12.42 0.29
N ILE A 163 22.82 -13.24 -0.18
CA ILE A 163 22.03 -14.14 0.68
C ILE A 163 22.93 -15.16 1.35
N LYS A 164 23.84 -15.82 0.61
CA LYS A 164 24.82 -16.76 1.19
C LYS A 164 25.63 -16.12 2.30
N LYS A 165 26.16 -14.92 2.07
CA LYS A 165 26.92 -14.18 3.07
C LYS A 165 26.07 -13.86 4.30
N LEU A 166 24.82 -13.44 4.11
CA LEU A 166 23.89 -13.15 5.21
C LEU A 166 23.66 -14.40 6.09
N LEU A 167 23.39 -15.54 5.45
CA LEU A 167 23.11 -16.80 6.17
C LEU A 167 24.34 -17.29 6.92
N ASN A 168 25.50 -17.27 6.30
CA ASN A 168 26.76 -17.72 6.93
C ASN A 168 27.13 -16.86 8.16
N ASN A 169 26.76 -15.59 8.17
CA ASN A 169 27.02 -14.68 9.27
C ASN A 169 25.97 -14.77 10.40
N ASN A 170 24.86 -15.51 10.19
CA ASN A 170 23.74 -15.55 11.11
C ASN A 170 23.22 -16.99 11.32
N LEU A 171 24.10 -17.86 11.77
CA LEU A 171 23.86 -19.32 11.86
C LEU A 171 22.73 -19.73 12.81
N LEU A 172 22.37 -18.86 13.76
CA LEU A 172 21.35 -19.12 14.78
C LEU A 172 19.97 -18.58 14.42
N ILE A 173 19.84 -17.99 13.22
CA ILE A 173 18.59 -17.40 12.77
C ILE A 173 17.94 -18.27 11.70
N ASP A 174 16.69 -18.64 11.91
CA ASP A 174 15.86 -19.31 10.91
C ASP A 174 15.35 -18.26 9.90
N PHE A 175 15.74 -18.37 8.64
CA PHE A 175 15.34 -17.43 7.62
C PHE A 175 14.18 -17.94 6.78
N ILE A 176 13.19 -17.06 6.54
CA ILE A 176 12.13 -17.23 5.55
C ILE A 176 12.46 -16.33 4.36
N LEU A 177 12.51 -16.90 3.16
CA LEU A 177 12.74 -16.14 1.93
C LEU A 177 11.42 -15.99 1.16
N SER A 178 11.05 -14.77 0.85
CA SER A 178 9.89 -14.45 0.03
C SER A 178 10.29 -13.71 -1.24
N THR A 179 9.65 -14.03 -2.36
CA THR A 179 9.92 -13.43 -3.65
C THR A 179 8.78 -12.55 -4.12
N SER A 180 9.06 -11.64 -5.04
CA SER A 180 8.05 -10.76 -5.65
C SER A 180 7.59 -11.31 -7.01
N ARG A 181 6.48 -10.79 -7.53
CA ARG A 181 6.01 -11.08 -8.91
C ARG A 181 7.01 -10.67 -10.00
N ARG A 182 7.99 -9.80 -9.66
CA ARG A 182 9.02 -9.30 -10.57
C ARG A 182 10.33 -10.09 -10.46
N THR A 183 10.43 -11.03 -9.52
CA THR A 183 11.61 -11.88 -9.38
C THR A 183 11.72 -12.80 -10.60
N PRO A 184 12.85 -12.83 -11.32
CA PRO A 184 13.05 -13.69 -12.47
C PRO A 184 12.87 -15.17 -12.14
N LYS A 185 12.23 -15.92 -13.05
CA LYS A 185 11.98 -17.35 -12.86
C LYS A 185 13.27 -18.19 -12.79
N ASP A 186 14.30 -17.79 -13.52
CA ASP A 186 15.63 -18.42 -13.51
C ASP A 186 16.32 -18.30 -12.15
N PHE A 187 16.13 -17.19 -11.44
CA PHE A 187 16.57 -17.04 -10.06
C PHE A 187 15.95 -18.10 -9.15
N MET A 188 14.64 -18.36 -9.33
CA MET A 188 13.92 -19.38 -8.55
C MET A 188 14.37 -20.80 -8.84
N MET A 189 14.49 -21.19 -10.12
CA MET A 189 14.70 -22.58 -10.48
C MET A 189 16.18 -23.03 -10.47
N LYS A 190 17.10 -22.23 -10.96
CA LYS A 190 18.50 -22.65 -11.12
C LYS A 190 19.39 -22.36 -9.91
N LYS A 191 19.16 -21.23 -9.23
CA LYS A 191 20.02 -20.80 -8.13
C LYS A 191 19.53 -21.24 -6.76
N TYR A 192 18.22 -21.43 -6.62
CA TYR A 192 17.60 -21.97 -5.42
C TYR A 192 18.01 -23.44 -5.15
N LEU A 193 18.01 -24.29 -6.17
CA LEU A 193 18.43 -25.70 -6.04
C LEU A 193 19.91 -25.84 -5.69
N ARG A 194 20.78 -25.02 -6.29
CA ARG A 194 22.20 -24.93 -5.88
C ARG A 194 22.37 -24.50 -4.42
N PHE A 195 21.55 -23.57 -3.99
CA PHE A 195 21.60 -23.05 -2.64
C PHE A 195 21.25 -24.10 -1.58
N GLN A 196 20.23 -24.93 -1.84
CA GLN A 196 19.89 -26.07 -0.97
C GLN A 196 21.02 -27.14 -0.91
N GLN A 197 21.76 -27.34 -1.99
CA GLN A 197 22.88 -28.29 -2.04
C GLN A 197 24.10 -27.81 -1.26
N ASP A 198 24.40 -26.51 -1.32
CA ASP A 198 25.57 -25.90 -0.67
C ASP A 198 25.36 -25.71 0.85
N CYS A 199 24.11 -25.54 1.31
CA CYS A 199 23.76 -25.27 2.70
C CYS A 199 23.31 -26.53 3.49
N LYS A 200 23.86 -27.71 3.20
CA LYS A 200 23.51 -29.00 3.78
C LYS A 200 23.53 -29.15 5.30
N LYS A 201 23.92 -28.14 6.07
CA LYS A 201 24.07 -28.20 7.55
C LYS A 201 23.24 -27.20 8.34
N GLN A 202 22.36 -26.42 7.72
CA GLN A 202 21.57 -25.43 8.44
C GLN A 202 20.09 -25.53 8.12
N TYR A 203 19.27 -25.38 9.15
CA TYR A 203 17.80 -25.34 9.07
C TYR A 203 17.34 -24.15 8.24
N LEU A 204 17.54 -24.22 6.92
CA LEU A 204 16.97 -23.28 6.00
C LEU A 204 15.61 -23.84 5.59
N HIS A 205 14.59 -23.55 6.38
CA HIS A 205 13.21 -23.72 5.94
C HIS A 205 12.90 -22.63 4.92
N LEU A 206 13.36 -22.86 3.69
CA LEU A 206 13.00 -22.03 2.55
C LEU A 206 11.56 -22.37 2.15
N TYR A 207 10.64 -21.76 2.85
CA TYR A 207 9.25 -21.75 2.44
C TYR A 207 9.10 -20.78 1.28
N LEU A 208 8.64 -21.27 0.14
CA LEU A 208 8.17 -20.45 -0.97
C LEU A 208 6.89 -19.75 -0.50
N VAL A 209 7.06 -18.66 0.24
CA VAL A 209 5.94 -17.87 0.73
C VAL A 209 5.39 -17.05 -0.41
N ARG A 210 4.38 -17.59 -1.08
CA ARG A 210 3.60 -16.82 -2.04
C ARG A 210 2.62 -15.95 -1.24
N MET A 211 2.96 -14.69 -1.03
CA MET A 211 2.04 -13.74 -0.40
C MET A 211 0.82 -13.55 -1.31
N ARG A 212 -0.31 -14.13 -0.92
CA ARG A 212 -1.61 -13.88 -1.53
C ARG A 212 -2.34 -12.86 -0.67
N PHE A 213 -2.58 -11.69 -1.24
CA PHE A 213 -3.39 -10.69 -0.57
C PHE A 213 -4.85 -10.90 -0.95
N HIS A 214 -5.68 -11.24 0.02
CA HIS A 214 -7.13 -11.29 -0.16
C HIS A 214 -7.73 -9.89 -0.26
N ARG A 215 -8.91 -9.81 -0.90
CA ARG A 215 -9.64 -8.52 -1.09
C ARG A 215 -9.96 -7.78 0.20
N HIS A 216 -9.92 -8.44 1.36
CA HIS A 216 -10.21 -7.87 2.68
C HIS A 216 -8.97 -7.49 3.51
N GLY A 217 -7.81 -7.33 2.89
CA GLY A 217 -6.60 -6.85 3.58
C GLY A 217 -5.86 -7.90 4.42
N GLN A 218 -6.36 -9.12 4.52
CA GLN A 218 -5.66 -10.21 5.19
C GLN A 218 -4.53 -10.75 4.30
N MET A 219 -3.36 -10.93 4.88
CA MET A 219 -2.20 -11.54 4.26
C MET A 219 -2.21 -13.03 4.59
N GLU A 220 -2.44 -13.86 3.58
CA GLU A 220 -2.30 -15.30 3.69
C GLU A 220 -0.89 -15.69 3.27
N ILE A 221 -0.19 -16.41 4.15
CA ILE A 221 1.12 -17.00 3.88
C ILE A 221 0.87 -18.41 3.39
N ILE A 222 0.98 -18.65 2.08
CA ILE A 222 0.89 -19.99 1.51
C ILE A 222 2.31 -20.57 1.53
N ILE A 223 2.50 -21.58 2.36
CA ILE A 223 3.73 -22.37 2.45
C ILE A 223 3.55 -23.54 1.49
N GLY A 224 4.33 -23.58 0.42
CA GLY A 224 4.35 -24.67 -0.56
C GLY A 224 5.71 -25.34 -0.59
#